data_60bf5dce65948dcc5b1ad696a5893766
#
_entry.id   60bf5dce65948dcc5b1ad696a5893766
#
_cell.length_a   1.000
_cell.length_b   1.000
_cell.length_c   1.000
_cell.angle_alpha   90.00
_cell.angle_beta   90.00
_cell.angle_gamma   90.00
#
_symmetry.space_group_name_H-M   'P 1'
#
loop_
_entity.id
_entity.type
_entity.pdbx_description
1 polymer ?
#
loop_
_entity_poly.entity_id
_entity_poly.type
_entity_poly.pdbx_seq_one_letter_code
_entity_poly.pdbx_strand_id
1 'polypeptide(L)'
;MTDIATLGEFGLIKRLTKDIQIKNPSTKYGVGDDCAVLHYPKTEALVTTDMLMEGVHFDLTYMDFFTLGYKSAMVNFSDIFAMNGFPRQIIVSIALSKRFTIEDMDSFYQGMQAACDKWQVDIVGGDTTSSRTGLAISITCIGEAAKEDIVYRSGAKETDLICVTGDLGAAYMGLQILEREKAVYYSQIEDYNKKVNQAKELHDEAKLKALQQQRQAFEDFQPDFAGKEYLLNRQLKPEARGDMIQRLRALNIHPTAMMDISDGLSSELMHICEQSNCGCRIYEKEIPIDYQTAVTAEEFNLNLTTCALNGGEDYELLFTVPIGDHEKIKNMEGVRQIGYITKPNLGCMLVTRDSNEFQLQAQGWNPLQQK
;
A
#
# COMPACT_ATOMS: atom_id res chain seq x y z
N MET A 1 -17.84 -23.87 -4.69
CA MET A 1 -17.76 -22.70 -3.79
C MET A 1 -18.71 -22.93 -2.63
N THR A 2 -18.20 -22.85 -1.42
CA THR A 2 -18.99 -23.14 -0.21
C THR A 2 -19.48 -21.82 0.41
N ASP A 3 -20.79 -21.72 0.62
CA ASP A 3 -21.41 -20.53 1.22
C ASP A 3 -20.93 -20.36 2.67
N ILE A 4 -20.47 -19.17 3.03
CA ILE A 4 -20.04 -18.79 4.40
C ILE A 4 -21.16 -19.06 5.40
N ALA A 5 -22.42 -18.83 5.01
CA ALA A 5 -23.58 -19.09 5.87
C ALA A 5 -23.67 -20.54 6.39
N THR A 6 -23.01 -21.50 5.72
CA THR A 6 -23.00 -22.91 6.18
C THR A 6 -22.20 -23.12 7.45
N LEU A 7 -21.20 -22.28 7.73
CA LEU A 7 -20.37 -22.34 8.93
C LEU A 7 -20.89 -21.43 10.06
N GLY A 8 -21.62 -20.38 9.70
CA GLY A 8 -21.92 -19.29 10.62
C GLY A 8 -20.66 -18.53 11.07
N GLU A 9 -20.83 -17.50 11.88
CA GLU A 9 -19.74 -16.61 12.33
C GLU A 9 -18.63 -17.37 13.09
N PHE A 10 -18.98 -18.05 14.19
CA PHE A 10 -18.00 -18.78 15.00
C PHE A 10 -17.34 -19.94 14.26
N GLY A 11 -18.07 -20.61 13.35
CA GLY A 11 -17.50 -21.67 12.51
C GLY A 11 -16.46 -21.13 11.53
N LEU A 12 -16.72 -19.96 10.94
CA LEU A 12 -15.77 -19.27 10.06
C LEU A 12 -14.53 -18.83 10.85
N ILE A 13 -14.71 -18.14 11.97
CA ILE A 13 -13.59 -17.69 12.83
C ILE A 13 -12.70 -18.88 13.20
N LYS A 14 -13.29 -19.97 13.72
CA LYS A 14 -12.55 -21.19 14.08
C LYS A 14 -11.77 -21.78 12.90
N ARG A 15 -12.32 -21.74 11.70
CA ARG A 15 -11.66 -22.22 10.50
C ARG A 15 -10.45 -21.35 10.13
N LEU A 16 -10.64 -20.04 10.07
CA LEU A 16 -9.62 -19.06 9.65
C LEU A 16 -8.45 -18.96 10.65
N THR A 17 -8.72 -19.20 11.93
CA THR A 17 -7.70 -19.06 12.98
C THR A 17 -7.06 -20.37 13.43
N LYS A 18 -7.47 -21.52 12.88
CA LYS A 18 -7.03 -22.86 13.35
C LYS A 18 -5.52 -23.10 13.26
N ASP A 19 -4.86 -22.49 12.27
CA ASP A 19 -3.44 -22.69 11.97
C ASP A 19 -2.57 -21.51 12.48
N ILE A 20 -3.16 -20.51 13.15
CA ILE A 20 -2.44 -19.36 13.71
C ILE A 20 -1.57 -19.81 14.88
N GLN A 21 -0.27 -19.47 14.82
CA GLN A 21 0.71 -19.74 15.86
C GLN A 21 1.25 -18.44 16.44
N ILE A 22 1.34 -18.36 17.77
CA ILE A 22 1.98 -17.23 18.47
C ILE A 22 3.49 -17.34 18.26
N LYS A 23 4.11 -16.25 17.78
CA LYS A 23 5.53 -16.15 17.48
C LYS A 23 6.26 -15.21 18.45
N ASN A 24 5.54 -14.20 18.96
CA ASN A 24 6.13 -13.15 19.78
C ASN A 24 6.00 -13.42 21.28
N PRO A 25 7.11 -13.24 22.04
CA PRO A 25 7.07 -13.35 23.49
C PRO A 25 6.16 -12.31 24.20
N SER A 26 5.91 -11.19 23.52
CA SER A 26 4.98 -10.14 23.99
C SER A 26 3.52 -10.56 23.91
N THR A 27 3.16 -11.57 23.11
CA THR A 27 1.82 -12.15 23.08
C THR A 27 1.72 -13.23 24.15
N LYS A 28 0.99 -12.96 25.22
CA LYS A 28 0.73 -13.93 26.29
C LYS A 28 -0.47 -14.81 26.00
N TYR A 29 -1.48 -14.26 25.34
CA TYR A 29 -2.68 -14.96 24.88
C TYR A 29 -3.19 -14.30 23.60
N GLY A 30 -3.48 -15.06 22.56
CA GLY A 30 -3.96 -14.58 21.27
C GLY A 30 -5.45 -14.85 21.09
N VAL A 31 -5.81 -15.41 19.92
CA VAL A 31 -7.21 -15.74 19.57
C VAL A 31 -7.77 -16.81 20.51
N GLY A 32 -9.01 -16.64 20.98
CA GLY A 32 -9.73 -17.69 21.72
C GLY A 32 -10.43 -17.23 23.01
N ASP A 33 -10.36 -15.95 23.35
CA ASP A 33 -11.08 -15.31 24.46
C ASP A 33 -11.58 -13.94 24.02
N ASP A 34 -12.25 -13.19 24.92
CA ASP A 34 -12.79 -11.85 24.64
C ASP A 34 -11.69 -10.83 24.28
N CYS A 35 -10.46 -11.01 24.81
CA CYS A 35 -9.31 -10.13 24.52
C CYS A 35 -8.01 -10.92 24.35
N ALA A 36 -7.12 -10.43 23.50
CA ALA A 36 -5.71 -10.83 23.51
C ALA A 36 -4.98 -10.20 24.72
N VAL A 37 -3.97 -10.91 25.27
CA VAL A 37 -3.13 -10.41 26.36
C VAL A 37 -1.72 -10.13 25.85
N LEU A 38 -1.32 -8.87 25.86
CA LEU A 38 -0.01 -8.40 25.42
C LEU A 38 0.80 -7.85 26.60
N HIS A 39 2.13 -7.93 26.51
CA HIS A 39 3.04 -7.45 27.56
C HIS A 39 4.33 -6.88 26.98
N TYR A 40 4.56 -5.59 27.19
CA TYR A 40 5.72 -4.82 26.73
C TYR A 40 6.48 -4.18 27.92
N PRO A 41 7.33 -4.94 28.63
CA PRO A 41 7.94 -4.47 29.88
C PRO A 41 9.14 -3.53 29.67
N LYS A 42 9.74 -3.49 28.48
CA LYS A 42 11.01 -2.78 28.22
C LYS A 42 10.99 -1.87 26.99
N THR A 43 9.88 -1.83 26.27
CA THR A 43 9.71 -1.09 25.01
C THR A 43 8.42 -0.30 25.07
N GLU A 44 8.31 0.73 24.22
CA GLU A 44 7.04 1.43 23.96
C GLU A 44 6.23 0.68 22.91
N ALA A 45 4.93 0.61 23.10
CA ALA A 45 4.01 0.06 22.10
C ALA A 45 3.68 1.14 21.07
N LEU A 46 3.85 0.79 19.78
CA LEU A 46 3.41 1.57 18.64
C LEU A 46 2.11 0.98 18.12
N VAL A 47 1.10 1.81 17.88
CA VAL A 47 -0.23 1.34 17.44
C VAL A 47 -0.67 2.15 16.25
N THR A 48 -1.06 1.46 15.18
CA THR A 48 -1.64 2.05 13.98
C THR A 48 -2.86 1.27 13.52
N THR A 49 -3.68 1.85 12.65
CA THR A 49 -4.81 1.17 12.03
C THR A 49 -5.13 1.75 10.66
N ASP A 50 -5.31 0.86 9.68
CA ASP A 50 -5.81 1.20 8.35
C ASP A 50 -7.14 0.54 8.06
N MET A 51 -7.92 1.19 7.21
CA MET A 51 -9.16 0.65 6.67
C MET A 51 -9.10 0.58 5.15
N LEU A 52 -9.30 -0.61 4.58
CA LEU A 52 -9.37 -0.84 3.16
C LEU A 52 -10.82 -1.15 2.76
N MET A 53 -11.32 -0.40 1.78
CA MET A 53 -12.69 -0.51 1.26
C MET A 53 -12.65 -0.93 -0.19
N GLU A 54 -13.46 -1.94 -0.53
CA GLU A 54 -13.66 -2.34 -1.92
C GLU A 54 -14.20 -1.21 -2.78
N GLY A 55 -13.62 -1.03 -3.96
CA GLY A 55 -13.94 0.05 -4.89
C GLY A 55 -13.30 1.39 -4.55
N VAL A 56 -12.52 1.46 -3.45
CA VAL A 56 -11.78 2.65 -3.02
C VAL A 56 -10.28 2.35 -2.96
N HIS A 57 -9.88 1.37 -2.15
CA HIS A 57 -8.47 1.01 -1.91
C HIS A 57 -8.04 -0.25 -2.69
N PHE A 58 -9.00 -1.04 -3.14
CA PHE A 58 -8.77 -2.23 -3.95
C PHE A 58 -9.99 -2.56 -4.80
N ASP A 59 -9.77 -3.31 -5.89
CA ASP A 59 -10.83 -3.79 -6.76
C ASP A 59 -10.62 -5.28 -7.05
N LEU A 60 -11.62 -6.09 -6.69
CA LEU A 60 -11.60 -7.54 -6.86
C LEU A 60 -11.76 -8.00 -8.32
N THR A 61 -11.91 -7.07 -9.27
CA THR A 61 -11.89 -7.40 -10.70
C THR A 61 -10.48 -7.74 -11.19
N TYR A 62 -9.45 -7.24 -10.49
CA TYR A 62 -8.04 -7.47 -10.84
C TYR A 62 -7.13 -7.87 -9.65
N MET A 63 -7.64 -7.86 -8.42
CA MET A 63 -6.89 -8.25 -7.22
C MET A 63 -7.48 -9.54 -6.64
N ASP A 64 -6.67 -10.58 -6.51
CA ASP A 64 -7.07 -11.81 -5.84
C ASP A 64 -7.03 -11.67 -4.31
N PHE A 65 -7.71 -12.58 -3.60
CA PHE A 65 -7.82 -12.52 -2.14
C PHE A 65 -6.51 -12.76 -1.40
N PHE A 66 -5.61 -13.59 -1.94
CA PHE A 66 -4.30 -13.80 -1.34
C PHE A 66 -3.49 -12.51 -1.36
N THR A 67 -3.41 -11.87 -2.51
CA THR A 67 -2.72 -10.60 -2.69
C THR A 67 -3.33 -9.50 -1.82
N LEU A 68 -4.66 -9.43 -1.74
CA LEU A 68 -5.36 -8.48 -0.87
C LEU A 68 -5.03 -8.70 0.61
N GLY A 69 -5.02 -9.95 1.07
CA GLY A 69 -4.65 -10.29 2.45
C GLY A 69 -3.21 -9.86 2.79
N TYR A 70 -2.28 -10.12 1.87
CA TYR A 70 -0.89 -9.71 2.00
C TYR A 70 -0.74 -8.18 2.08
N LYS A 71 -1.34 -7.45 1.12
CA LYS A 71 -1.34 -5.97 1.08
C LYS A 71 -1.91 -5.39 2.36
N SER A 72 -3.06 -5.91 2.81
CA SER A 72 -3.76 -5.40 4.00
C SER A 72 -2.90 -5.44 5.27
N ALA A 73 -2.02 -6.44 5.42
CA ALA A 73 -1.07 -6.50 6.52
C ALA A 73 0.14 -5.57 6.29
N MET A 74 0.69 -5.56 5.07
CA MET A 74 1.90 -4.80 4.75
C MET A 74 1.73 -3.29 4.88
N VAL A 75 0.58 -2.72 4.54
CA VAL A 75 0.33 -1.27 4.69
C VAL A 75 0.45 -0.86 6.15
N ASN A 76 -0.11 -1.64 7.07
CA ASN A 76 0.00 -1.40 8.51
C ASN A 76 1.43 -1.63 9.06
N PHE A 77 2.17 -2.60 8.50
CA PHE A 77 3.57 -2.80 8.90
C PHE A 77 4.44 -1.63 8.48
N SER A 78 4.10 -0.97 7.36
CA SER A 78 4.77 0.23 6.86
C SER A 78 4.76 1.35 7.90
N ASP A 79 3.62 1.65 8.51
CA ASP A 79 3.50 2.66 9.58
C ASP A 79 4.41 2.38 10.78
N ILE A 80 4.48 1.11 11.20
CA ILE A 80 5.33 0.72 12.33
C ILE A 80 6.81 0.89 11.96
N PHE A 81 7.21 0.49 10.75
CA PHE A 81 8.57 0.71 10.28
C PHE A 81 8.90 2.19 10.11
N ALA A 82 7.93 3.00 9.65
CA ALA A 82 8.06 4.45 9.54
C ALA A 82 8.38 5.15 10.87
N MET A 83 8.05 4.52 11.99
CA MET A 83 8.44 4.98 13.33
C MET A 83 9.71 4.27 13.88
N ASN A 84 10.49 3.61 13.02
CA ASN A 84 11.68 2.84 13.39
C ASN A 84 11.40 1.71 14.39
N GLY A 85 10.16 1.20 14.40
CA GLY A 85 9.70 0.07 15.21
C GLY A 85 9.67 -1.24 14.43
N PHE A 86 9.21 -2.30 15.11
CA PHE A 86 8.94 -3.59 14.48
C PHE A 86 7.52 -4.05 14.81
N PRO A 87 6.70 -4.45 13.83
CA PRO A 87 5.37 -4.98 14.06
C PRO A 87 5.44 -6.29 14.85
N ARG A 88 4.49 -6.53 15.74
CA ARG A 88 4.42 -7.71 16.61
C ARG A 88 3.09 -8.42 16.57
N GLN A 89 1.99 -7.69 16.59
CA GLN A 89 0.64 -8.24 16.58
C GLN A 89 -0.26 -7.46 15.64
N ILE A 90 -1.26 -8.17 15.07
CA ILE A 90 -2.38 -7.55 14.37
C ILE A 90 -3.72 -8.04 14.90
N ILE A 91 -4.71 -7.16 14.82
CA ILE A 91 -6.13 -7.42 15.05
C ILE A 91 -6.86 -7.12 13.75
N VAL A 92 -7.74 -8.02 13.29
CA VAL A 92 -8.35 -7.97 11.95
C VAL A 92 -9.86 -7.90 12.07
N SER A 93 -10.46 -6.78 11.66
CA SER A 93 -11.91 -6.64 11.54
C SER A 93 -12.33 -6.68 10.08
N ILE A 94 -13.27 -7.56 9.73
CA ILE A 94 -13.78 -7.72 8.37
C ILE A 94 -15.29 -7.64 8.29
N ALA A 95 -15.81 -6.96 7.27
CA ALA A 95 -17.23 -6.93 6.96
C ALA A 95 -17.46 -7.53 5.58
N LEU A 96 -18.22 -8.65 5.54
CA LEU A 96 -18.38 -9.53 4.38
C LEU A 96 -19.77 -9.44 3.78
N SER A 97 -19.86 -9.27 2.45
CA SER A 97 -21.14 -9.43 1.75
C SER A 97 -21.38 -10.91 1.42
N LYS A 98 -22.67 -11.27 1.14
CA LYS A 98 -23.09 -12.65 0.85
C LYS A 98 -22.48 -13.25 -0.41
N ARG A 99 -21.82 -12.48 -1.26
CA ARG A 99 -21.20 -12.97 -2.50
C ARG A 99 -19.90 -13.73 -2.29
N PHE A 100 -19.27 -13.57 -1.10
CA PHE A 100 -17.99 -14.19 -0.80
C PHE A 100 -18.16 -15.61 -0.28
N THR A 101 -17.18 -16.44 -0.58
CA THR A 101 -17.14 -17.85 -0.23
C THR A 101 -16.14 -18.12 0.89
N ILE A 102 -16.20 -19.32 1.44
CA ILE A 102 -15.22 -19.76 2.43
C ILE A 102 -13.82 -19.80 1.82
N GLU A 103 -13.72 -20.26 0.58
CA GLU A 103 -12.45 -20.37 -0.16
C GLU A 103 -11.81 -19.00 -0.40
N ASP A 104 -12.61 -17.95 -0.65
CA ASP A 104 -12.15 -16.57 -0.76
C ASP A 104 -11.50 -16.10 0.55
N MET A 105 -12.15 -16.38 1.67
CA MET A 105 -11.64 -16.01 2.99
C MET A 105 -10.42 -16.84 3.40
N ASP A 106 -10.38 -18.12 3.08
CA ASP A 106 -9.20 -18.95 3.28
C ASP A 106 -7.99 -18.36 2.51
N SER A 107 -8.20 -17.95 1.25
CA SER A 107 -7.15 -17.32 0.44
C SER A 107 -6.69 -15.96 1.02
N PHE A 108 -7.62 -15.12 1.45
CA PHE A 108 -7.33 -13.84 2.10
C PHE A 108 -6.45 -14.02 3.35
N TYR A 109 -6.85 -14.94 4.25
CA TYR A 109 -6.09 -15.21 5.47
C TYR A 109 -4.73 -15.85 5.18
N GLN A 110 -4.60 -16.69 4.13
CA GLN A 110 -3.30 -17.23 3.70
C GLN A 110 -2.35 -16.11 3.25
N GLY A 111 -2.83 -15.13 2.49
CA GLY A 111 -2.02 -13.98 2.07
C GLY A 111 -1.58 -13.13 3.25
N MET A 112 -2.47 -12.83 4.18
CA MET A 112 -2.18 -12.10 5.39
C MET A 112 -1.18 -12.86 6.28
N GLN A 113 -1.36 -14.19 6.43
CA GLN A 113 -0.44 -15.04 7.17
C GLN A 113 0.97 -15.04 6.55
N ALA A 114 1.08 -15.04 5.21
CA ALA A 114 2.37 -14.95 4.52
C ALA A 114 3.10 -13.63 4.84
N ALA A 115 2.40 -12.50 4.91
CA ALA A 115 2.96 -11.23 5.37
C ALA A 115 3.42 -11.30 6.83
N CYS A 116 2.57 -11.87 7.70
CA CYS A 116 2.86 -12.07 9.11
C CYS A 116 4.05 -13.00 9.35
N ASP A 117 4.20 -14.06 8.56
CA ASP A 117 5.31 -14.99 8.66
C ASP A 117 6.63 -14.33 8.29
N LYS A 118 6.62 -13.50 7.25
CA LYS A 118 7.79 -12.73 6.81
C LYS A 118 8.37 -11.85 7.91
N TRP A 119 7.53 -11.20 8.68
CA TRP A 119 7.93 -10.24 9.71
C TRP A 119 7.74 -10.75 11.14
N GLN A 120 7.38 -12.03 11.30
CA GLN A 120 7.16 -12.67 12.59
C GLN A 120 6.11 -11.92 13.43
N VAL A 121 4.96 -11.63 12.82
CA VAL A 121 3.81 -10.95 13.43
C VAL A 121 2.76 -11.98 13.83
N ASP A 122 2.11 -11.77 14.98
CA ASP A 122 1.03 -12.62 15.46
C ASP A 122 -0.34 -12.03 15.06
N ILE A 123 -1.24 -12.88 14.54
CA ILE A 123 -2.66 -12.53 14.44
C ILE A 123 -3.29 -12.89 15.78
N VAL A 124 -3.71 -11.89 16.57
CA VAL A 124 -4.09 -12.11 17.96
C VAL A 124 -5.59 -11.94 18.23
N GLY A 125 -6.35 -11.46 17.26
CA GLY A 125 -7.79 -11.29 17.40
C GLY A 125 -8.41 -10.65 16.18
N GLY A 126 -9.71 -10.38 16.26
CA GLY A 126 -10.44 -9.71 15.20
C GLY A 126 -11.93 -9.73 15.44
N ASP A 127 -12.65 -9.24 14.45
CA ASP A 127 -14.11 -9.23 14.41
C ASP A 127 -14.60 -9.56 12.99
N THR A 128 -15.75 -10.21 12.89
CA THR A 128 -16.36 -10.54 11.60
C THR A 128 -17.83 -10.14 11.61
N THR A 129 -18.20 -9.26 10.71
CA THR A 129 -19.59 -8.82 10.57
C THR A 129 -20.06 -8.88 9.13
N SER A 130 -21.34 -8.61 8.89
CA SER A 130 -21.91 -8.59 7.55
C SER A 130 -21.85 -7.21 6.91
N SER A 131 -21.59 -7.16 5.59
CA SER A 131 -21.74 -5.98 4.74
C SER A 131 -22.89 -6.18 3.75
N ARG A 132 -23.55 -5.09 3.36
CA ARG A 132 -24.59 -5.12 2.33
C ARG A 132 -24.03 -4.95 0.91
N THR A 133 -22.85 -4.37 0.77
CA THR A 133 -22.34 -3.87 -0.51
C THR A 133 -21.02 -4.47 -0.96
N GLY A 134 -20.11 -4.81 -0.07
CA GLY A 134 -18.78 -5.26 -0.50
C GLY A 134 -17.96 -5.78 0.66
N LEU A 135 -16.66 -5.74 0.48
CA LEU A 135 -15.67 -6.13 1.48
C LEU A 135 -15.07 -4.86 2.12
N ALA A 136 -15.09 -4.79 3.44
CA ALA A 136 -14.34 -3.82 4.21
C ALA A 136 -13.41 -4.55 5.17
N ILE A 137 -12.17 -4.07 5.26
CA ILE A 137 -11.09 -4.64 6.06
C ILE A 137 -10.53 -3.51 6.92
N SER A 138 -10.42 -3.75 8.23
CA SER A 138 -9.67 -2.87 9.12
C SER A 138 -8.66 -3.71 9.89
N ILE A 139 -7.40 -3.35 9.80
CA ILE A 139 -6.32 -4.00 10.55
C ILE A 139 -5.72 -2.98 11.51
N THR A 140 -5.68 -3.36 12.78
CA THR A 140 -4.91 -2.64 13.80
C THR A 140 -3.60 -3.39 14.02
N CYS A 141 -2.47 -2.72 13.80
CA CYS A 141 -1.14 -3.26 14.03
C CYS A 141 -0.55 -2.67 15.30
N ILE A 142 0.03 -3.55 16.11
CA ILE A 142 0.75 -3.21 17.33
C ILE A 142 2.21 -3.64 17.14
N GLY A 143 3.10 -2.66 17.22
CA GLY A 143 4.54 -2.84 17.14
C GLY A 143 5.23 -2.41 18.43
N GLU A 144 6.54 -2.51 18.43
CA GLU A 144 7.36 -2.05 19.54
C GLU A 144 8.67 -1.41 19.07
N ALA A 145 9.16 -0.45 19.85
CA ALA A 145 10.49 0.11 19.74
C ALA A 145 11.04 0.46 21.13
N ALA A 146 12.36 0.48 21.30
CA ALA A 146 12.94 1.13 22.46
C ALA A 146 12.62 2.63 22.39
N LYS A 147 12.39 3.25 23.55
CA LYS A 147 11.96 4.66 23.60
C LYS A 147 12.91 5.60 22.85
N GLU A 148 14.20 5.37 22.97
CA GLU A 148 15.27 6.13 22.31
C GLU A 148 15.37 5.88 20.81
N ASP A 149 14.82 4.78 20.31
CA ASP A 149 14.85 4.40 18.91
C ASP A 149 13.68 4.98 18.11
N ILE A 150 12.60 5.42 18.78
CA ILE A 150 11.39 5.92 18.11
C ILE A 150 11.74 7.17 17.30
N VAL A 151 11.36 7.12 16.01
CA VAL A 151 11.48 8.26 15.10
C VAL A 151 10.08 8.79 14.80
N TYR A 152 9.94 10.12 14.84
CA TYR A 152 8.67 10.80 14.59
C TYR A 152 8.72 11.52 13.24
N ARG A 153 7.58 11.99 12.76
CA ARG A 153 7.48 12.93 11.63
C ARG A 153 8.12 14.29 11.96
N SER A 154 8.19 14.65 13.24
CA SER A 154 8.86 15.84 13.75
C SER A 154 10.31 15.56 14.15
N GLY A 155 11.18 16.55 14.02
CA GLY A 155 12.57 16.44 14.45
C GLY A 155 13.60 16.74 13.37
N ALA A 156 13.17 16.94 12.12
CA ALA A 156 14.03 17.38 11.03
C ALA A 156 14.64 18.77 11.34
N LYS A 157 15.91 18.95 11.00
CA LYS A 157 16.68 20.16 11.31
C LYS A 157 17.24 20.76 10.03
N GLU A 158 17.46 22.09 10.05
CA GLU A 158 18.15 22.77 8.95
C GLU A 158 19.46 22.06 8.60
N THR A 159 19.71 21.84 7.31
CA THR A 159 20.83 21.09 6.70
C THR A 159 20.74 19.57 6.77
N ASP A 160 19.74 18.99 7.42
CA ASP A 160 19.53 17.55 7.33
C ASP A 160 19.30 17.14 5.88
N LEU A 161 19.84 15.99 5.50
CA LEU A 161 19.64 15.39 4.19
C LEU A 161 18.27 14.73 4.13
N ILE A 162 17.56 14.91 3.04
CA ILE A 162 16.30 14.23 2.76
C ILE A 162 16.60 13.01 1.90
N CYS A 163 16.17 11.84 2.38
CA CYS A 163 16.42 10.54 1.77
C CYS A 163 15.13 9.78 1.55
N VAL A 164 15.08 9.01 0.47
CA VAL A 164 14.01 8.04 0.19
C VAL A 164 14.59 6.66 -0.08
N THR A 165 13.84 5.62 0.26
CA THR A 165 14.17 4.25 -0.12
C THR A 165 13.58 3.89 -1.46
N GLY A 166 14.11 2.88 -2.14
CA GLY A 166 13.57 2.31 -3.39
C GLY A 166 13.40 3.33 -4.52
N ASP A 167 12.29 3.25 -5.20
CA ASP A 167 11.85 4.15 -6.25
C ASP A 167 10.36 4.50 -6.11
N LEU A 168 9.94 5.58 -6.76
CA LEU A 168 8.63 6.19 -6.56
C LEU A 168 7.79 6.23 -7.83
N GLY A 169 6.47 6.21 -7.65
CA GLY A 169 5.48 6.28 -8.71
C GLY A 169 5.19 4.96 -9.42
N ALA A 170 5.89 3.88 -9.05
CA ALA A 170 5.70 2.56 -9.66
C ALA A 170 4.32 1.97 -9.31
N ALA A 171 3.89 2.10 -8.05
CA ALA A 171 2.57 1.64 -7.62
C ALA A 171 1.45 2.37 -8.36
N TYR A 172 1.55 3.69 -8.49
CA TYR A 172 0.59 4.48 -9.24
C TYR A 172 0.52 4.07 -10.71
N MET A 173 1.65 3.81 -11.38
CA MET A 173 1.63 3.34 -12.76
C MET A 173 1.04 1.94 -12.89
N GLY A 174 1.26 1.06 -11.91
CA GLY A 174 0.58 -0.23 -11.79
C GLY A 174 -0.94 -0.07 -11.73
N LEU A 175 -1.44 0.85 -10.90
CA LEU A 175 -2.86 1.17 -10.82
C LEU A 175 -3.40 1.70 -12.16
N GLN A 176 -2.68 2.59 -12.85
CA GLN A 176 -3.12 3.12 -14.15
C GLN A 176 -3.26 2.01 -15.21
N ILE A 177 -2.36 1.03 -15.22
CA ILE A 177 -2.46 -0.14 -16.11
C ILE A 177 -3.73 -0.93 -15.78
N LEU A 178 -3.95 -1.28 -14.50
CA LEU A 178 -5.11 -2.07 -14.05
C LEU A 178 -6.44 -1.37 -14.36
N GLU A 179 -6.54 -0.08 -14.07
CA GLU A 179 -7.76 0.69 -14.35
C GLU A 179 -8.02 0.85 -15.85
N ARG A 180 -6.97 1.02 -16.67
CA ARG A 180 -7.13 1.03 -18.13
C ARG A 180 -7.68 -0.30 -18.66
N GLU A 181 -7.10 -1.41 -18.27
CA GLU A 181 -7.53 -2.74 -18.73
C GLU A 181 -8.96 -3.05 -18.28
N LYS A 182 -9.30 -2.67 -17.04
CA LYS A 182 -10.66 -2.75 -16.52
C LYS A 182 -11.64 -1.91 -17.35
N ALA A 183 -11.29 -0.67 -17.68
CA ALA A 183 -12.13 0.21 -18.50
C ALA A 183 -12.34 -0.36 -19.92
N VAL A 184 -11.28 -0.91 -20.54
CA VAL A 184 -11.36 -1.58 -21.85
C VAL A 184 -12.31 -2.78 -21.77
N TYR A 185 -12.17 -3.63 -20.76
CA TYR A 185 -13.01 -4.78 -20.56
C TYR A 185 -14.49 -4.40 -20.42
N TYR A 186 -14.83 -3.42 -19.57
CA TYR A 186 -16.21 -2.98 -19.39
C TYR A 186 -16.80 -2.32 -20.65
N SER A 187 -16.01 -1.55 -21.39
CA SER A 187 -16.42 -0.97 -22.66
C SER A 187 -16.78 -2.05 -23.69
N GLN A 188 -16.00 -3.12 -23.77
CA GLN A 188 -16.27 -4.26 -24.66
C GLN A 188 -17.55 -5.00 -24.24
N ILE A 189 -17.77 -5.21 -22.95
CA ILE A 189 -19.01 -5.84 -22.44
C ILE A 189 -20.24 -4.95 -22.73
N GLU A 190 -20.13 -3.66 -22.58
CA GLU A 190 -21.23 -2.72 -22.86
C GLU A 190 -21.60 -2.76 -24.35
N ASP A 191 -20.62 -2.71 -25.25
CA ASP A 191 -20.83 -2.83 -26.69
C ASP A 191 -21.43 -4.20 -27.09
N TYR A 192 -20.97 -5.27 -26.47
CA TYR A 192 -21.54 -6.59 -26.65
C TYR A 192 -23.03 -6.61 -26.22
N ASN A 193 -23.35 -6.10 -25.04
CA ASN A 193 -24.72 -6.03 -24.54
C ASN A 193 -25.64 -5.19 -25.44
N LYS A 194 -25.14 -4.05 -25.97
CA LYS A 194 -25.87 -3.24 -26.96
C LYS A 194 -26.20 -4.07 -28.22
N LYS A 195 -25.21 -4.81 -28.75
CA LYS A 195 -25.40 -5.67 -29.94
C LYS A 195 -26.40 -6.80 -29.68
N VAL A 196 -26.35 -7.41 -28.49
CA VAL A 196 -27.31 -8.46 -28.08
C VAL A 196 -28.75 -7.91 -27.99
N ASN A 197 -28.93 -6.74 -27.38
CA ASN A 197 -30.24 -6.10 -27.25
C ASN A 197 -30.82 -5.73 -28.62
N GLN A 198 -30.01 -5.15 -29.52
CA GLN A 198 -30.42 -4.86 -30.90
C GLN A 198 -30.83 -6.14 -31.67
N ALA A 199 -30.07 -7.23 -31.54
CA ALA A 199 -30.40 -8.49 -32.18
C ALA A 199 -31.71 -9.12 -31.63
N LYS A 200 -31.98 -8.96 -30.32
CA LYS A 200 -33.26 -9.37 -29.71
C LYS A 200 -34.44 -8.55 -30.23
N GLU A 201 -34.31 -7.23 -30.33
CA GLU A 201 -35.36 -6.35 -30.86
C GLU A 201 -35.68 -6.65 -32.32
N LEU A 202 -34.72 -7.03 -33.12
CA LEU A 202 -34.85 -7.41 -34.52
C LEU A 202 -35.22 -8.88 -34.72
N HIS A 203 -35.36 -9.68 -33.67
CA HIS A 203 -35.61 -11.12 -33.71
C HIS A 203 -34.61 -11.90 -34.59
N ASP A 204 -33.35 -11.43 -34.63
CA ASP A 204 -32.27 -12.01 -35.43
C ASP A 204 -31.57 -13.14 -34.67
N GLU A 205 -32.13 -14.35 -34.80
CA GLU A 205 -31.62 -15.56 -34.11
C GLU A 205 -30.19 -15.94 -34.57
N ALA A 206 -29.88 -15.73 -35.85
CA ALA A 206 -28.54 -16.02 -36.38
C ALA A 206 -27.47 -15.13 -35.74
N LYS A 207 -27.75 -13.82 -35.59
CA LYS A 207 -26.89 -12.86 -34.94
C LYS A 207 -26.77 -13.12 -33.44
N LEU A 208 -27.87 -13.53 -32.77
CA LEU A 208 -27.84 -13.91 -31.35
C LEU A 208 -26.95 -15.12 -31.12
N LYS A 209 -27.00 -16.13 -31.98
CA LYS A 209 -26.13 -17.32 -31.88
C LYS A 209 -24.65 -16.99 -32.11
N ALA A 210 -24.34 -16.11 -33.07
CA ALA A 210 -22.99 -15.64 -33.32
C ALA A 210 -22.46 -14.83 -32.13
N LEU A 211 -23.27 -13.97 -31.52
CA LEU A 211 -22.91 -13.20 -30.33
C LEU A 211 -22.69 -14.10 -29.10
N GLN A 212 -23.47 -15.16 -28.92
CA GLN A 212 -23.23 -16.13 -27.86
C GLN A 212 -21.89 -16.85 -27.96
N GLN A 213 -21.41 -17.12 -29.17
CA GLN A 213 -20.06 -17.68 -29.37
C GLN A 213 -18.95 -16.65 -29.04
N GLN A 214 -19.19 -15.36 -29.32
CA GLN A 214 -18.26 -14.29 -28.95
C GLN A 214 -18.19 -14.09 -27.43
N ARG A 215 -19.26 -14.35 -26.66
CA ARG A 215 -19.27 -14.23 -25.21
C ARG A 215 -18.20 -15.11 -24.56
N GLN A 216 -18.02 -16.33 -25.03
CA GLN A 216 -17.01 -17.24 -24.51
C GLN A 216 -15.59 -16.64 -24.67
N ALA A 217 -15.31 -15.98 -25.79
CA ALA A 217 -14.03 -15.32 -26.04
C ALA A 217 -13.78 -14.12 -25.09
N PHE A 218 -14.82 -13.45 -24.60
CA PHE A 218 -14.68 -12.41 -23.58
C PHE A 218 -14.46 -12.97 -22.17
N GLU A 219 -15.10 -14.10 -21.85
CA GLU A 219 -14.89 -14.79 -20.57
C GLU A 219 -13.48 -15.40 -20.49
N ASP A 220 -12.88 -15.74 -21.62
CA ASP A 220 -11.52 -16.29 -21.75
C ASP A 220 -10.44 -15.19 -21.95
N PHE A 221 -10.86 -13.91 -22.10
CA PHE A 221 -9.91 -12.80 -22.29
C PHE A 221 -9.09 -12.56 -21.02
N GLN A 222 -7.80 -12.63 -21.19
CA GLN A 222 -6.83 -12.22 -20.17
C GLN A 222 -6.03 -11.02 -20.69
N PRO A 223 -5.93 -9.93 -19.93
CA PRO A 223 -5.08 -8.81 -20.30
C PRO A 223 -3.62 -9.26 -20.46
N ASP A 224 -2.92 -8.71 -21.45
CA ASP A 224 -1.49 -8.94 -21.59
C ASP A 224 -0.71 -7.97 -20.71
N PHE A 225 -0.18 -8.50 -19.63
CA PHE A 225 0.66 -7.77 -18.68
C PHE A 225 2.15 -8.02 -18.85
N ALA A 226 2.57 -8.68 -19.93
CA ALA A 226 3.98 -9.01 -20.17
C ALA A 226 4.87 -7.76 -20.13
N GLY A 227 5.92 -7.82 -19.33
CA GLY A 227 6.86 -6.72 -19.10
C GLY A 227 6.33 -5.60 -18.19
N LYS A 228 5.17 -5.79 -17.54
CA LYS A 228 4.61 -4.84 -16.57
C LYS A 228 4.57 -5.42 -15.15
N GLU A 229 5.10 -6.61 -14.94
CA GLU A 229 5.02 -7.37 -13.69
C GLU A 229 5.55 -6.56 -12.49
N TYR A 230 6.62 -5.79 -12.70
CA TYR A 230 7.18 -4.94 -11.66
C TYR A 230 6.17 -3.89 -11.16
N LEU A 231 5.56 -3.13 -12.08
CA LEU A 231 4.60 -2.09 -11.74
C LEU A 231 3.35 -2.65 -11.07
N LEU A 232 2.85 -3.78 -11.60
CA LEU A 232 1.70 -4.47 -11.03
C LEU A 232 1.98 -4.98 -9.62
N ASN A 233 3.17 -5.56 -9.40
CA ASN A 233 3.58 -6.02 -8.06
C ASN A 233 3.70 -4.86 -7.07
N ARG A 234 4.23 -3.71 -7.49
CA ARG A 234 4.32 -2.51 -6.63
C ARG A 234 2.94 -2.06 -6.15
N GLN A 235 1.91 -2.13 -7.01
CA GLN A 235 0.54 -1.77 -6.66
C GLN A 235 -0.19 -2.87 -5.88
N LEU A 236 -0.13 -4.11 -6.37
CA LEU A 236 -0.96 -5.20 -5.84
C LEU A 236 -0.36 -5.82 -4.58
N LYS A 237 0.98 -5.89 -4.50
CA LYS A 237 1.70 -6.56 -3.42
C LYS A 237 2.86 -5.70 -2.90
N PRO A 238 2.57 -4.53 -2.32
CA PRO A 238 3.60 -3.66 -1.79
C PRO A 238 4.41 -4.33 -0.67
N GLU A 239 5.63 -3.85 -0.49
CA GLU A 239 6.54 -4.34 0.53
C GLU A 239 6.87 -3.23 1.53
N ALA A 240 6.57 -3.45 2.80
CA ALA A 240 6.98 -2.55 3.87
C ALA A 240 8.50 -2.65 4.11
N ARG A 241 9.17 -1.51 4.30
CA ARG A 241 10.64 -1.37 4.27
C ARG A 241 11.34 -1.66 5.61
N GLY A 242 10.92 -2.71 6.30
CA GLY A 242 11.59 -3.19 7.52
C GLY A 242 13.04 -3.61 7.30
N ASP A 243 13.40 -4.02 6.07
CA ASP A 243 14.77 -4.30 5.66
C ASP A 243 15.66 -3.05 5.78
N MET A 244 15.12 -1.87 5.43
CA MET A 244 15.84 -0.61 5.54
C MET A 244 16.02 -0.16 6.99
N ILE A 245 15.02 -0.41 7.85
CA ILE A 245 15.14 -0.16 9.29
C ILE A 245 16.29 -0.99 9.89
N GLN A 246 16.38 -2.26 9.53
CA GLN A 246 17.49 -3.13 9.96
C GLN A 246 18.86 -2.60 9.50
N ARG A 247 18.95 -2.13 8.23
CA ARG A 247 20.20 -1.57 7.67
C ARG A 247 20.59 -0.24 8.32
N LEU A 248 19.63 0.68 8.53
CA LEU A 248 19.88 1.95 9.23
C LEU A 248 20.47 1.70 10.63
N ARG A 249 19.86 0.77 11.39
CA ARG A 249 20.36 0.37 12.71
C ARG A 249 21.77 -0.25 12.65
N ALA A 250 22.01 -1.15 11.69
CA ALA A 250 23.32 -1.78 11.52
C ALA A 250 24.46 -0.77 11.21
N LEU A 251 24.13 0.33 10.54
CA LEU A 251 25.06 1.41 10.23
C LEU A 251 25.13 2.52 11.31
N ASN A 252 24.40 2.34 12.43
CA ASN A 252 24.24 3.37 13.46
C ASN A 252 23.79 4.70 12.83
N ILE A 253 22.81 4.67 11.96
CA ILE A 253 22.12 5.83 11.42
C ILE A 253 20.79 5.95 12.14
N HIS A 254 20.57 7.08 12.81
CA HIS A 254 19.30 7.40 13.46
C HIS A 254 18.63 8.56 12.72
N PRO A 255 17.54 8.34 11.98
CA PRO A 255 16.83 9.41 11.30
C PRO A 255 16.34 10.48 12.28
N THR A 256 16.39 11.74 11.86
CA THR A 256 15.88 12.86 12.67
C THR A 256 14.37 13.03 12.53
N ALA A 257 13.81 12.69 11.36
CA ALA A 257 12.36 12.52 11.11
C ALA A 257 12.15 11.41 10.09
N MET A 258 11.02 10.75 10.13
CA MET A 258 10.69 9.68 9.19
C MET A 258 9.18 9.48 9.07
N MET A 259 8.72 9.06 7.90
CA MET A 259 7.41 8.48 7.62
C MET A 259 7.48 7.62 6.36
N ASP A 260 6.46 6.81 6.10
CA ASP A 260 6.33 6.10 4.85
C ASP A 260 5.62 6.94 3.78
N ILE A 261 5.69 6.52 2.52
CA ILE A 261 5.09 7.22 1.38
C ILE A 261 3.83 6.45 0.96
N SER A 262 2.68 6.87 1.49
CA SER A 262 1.35 6.30 1.21
C SER A 262 0.52 7.16 0.26
N ASP A 263 0.54 8.48 0.40
CA ASP A 263 -0.24 9.43 -0.41
C ASP A 263 0.59 10.14 -1.50
N GLY A 264 1.92 10.00 -1.44
CA GLY A 264 2.88 10.55 -2.39
C GLY A 264 3.93 11.44 -1.72
N LEU A 265 5.13 11.45 -2.29
CA LEU A 265 6.31 12.13 -1.73
C LEU A 265 6.04 13.60 -1.33
N SER A 266 5.24 14.33 -2.11
CA SER A 266 4.95 15.74 -1.82
C SER A 266 4.17 15.91 -0.53
N SER A 267 3.16 15.06 -0.30
CA SER A 267 2.31 15.09 0.90
C SER A 267 3.15 14.81 2.15
N GLU A 268 3.89 13.71 2.13
CA GLU A 268 4.65 13.27 3.30
C GLU A 268 5.79 14.22 3.63
N LEU A 269 6.46 14.77 2.61
CA LEU A 269 7.51 15.75 2.85
C LEU A 269 6.96 17.05 3.46
N MET A 270 5.77 17.48 3.02
CA MET A 270 5.09 18.64 3.62
C MET A 270 4.70 18.37 5.06
N HIS A 271 4.25 17.15 5.40
CA HIS A 271 3.97 16.75 6.78
C HIS A 271 5.21 16.78 7.68
N ILE A 272 6.34 16.26 7.21
CA ILE A 272 7.63 16.38 7.94
C ILE A 272 7.98 17.84 8.16
N CYS A 273 7.89 18.68 7.12
CA CYS A 273 8.21 20.09 7.20
C CYS A 273 7.31 20.86 8.18
N GLU A 274 6.01 20.60 8.13
CA GLU A 274 5.03 21.22 9.02
C GLU A 274 5.30 20.86 10.48
N GLN A 275 5.45 19.56 10.77
CA GLN A 275 5.66 19.07 12.15
C GLN A 275 7.05 19.41 12.71
N SER A 276 8.04 19.60 11.84
CA SER A 276 9.39 20.03 12.22
C SER A 276 9.57 21.54 12.17
N ASN A 277 8.55 22.33 11.78
CA ASN A 277 8.62 23.78 11.57
C ASN A 277 9.84 24.18 10.71
N CYS A 278 9.97 23.57 9.54
CA CYS A 278 11.06 23.80 8.60
C CYS A 278 10.53 23.90 7.16
N GLY A 279 11.41 24.24 6.21
CA GLY A 279 11.20 24.11 4.79
C GLY A 279 12.05 22.98 4.21
N CYS A 280 11.93 22.75 2.93
CA CYS A 280 12.76 21.77 2.23
C CYS A 280 13.09 22.22 0.81
N ARG A 281 14.15 21.62 0.27
CA ARG A 281 14.48 21.73 -1.15
C ARG A 281 14.83 20.35 -1.68
N ILE A 282 14.03 19.85 -2.63
CA ILE A 282 14.30 18.59 -3.31
C ILE A 282 14.62 18.83 -4.79
N TYR A 283 15.39 17.94 -5.37
CA TYR A 283 15.84 18.04 -6.75
C TYR A 283 15.17 16.97 -7.61
N GLU A 284 14.45 17.40 -8.63
CA GLU A 284 13.75 16.51 -9.57
C GLU A 284 14.65 15.40 -10.12
N LYS A 285 15.89 15.74 -10.48
CA LYS A 285 16.87 14.80 -11.04
C LYS A 285 17.34 13.71 -10.07
N GLU A 286 17.16 13.93 -8.75
CA GLU A 286 17.57 13.00 -7.70
C GLU A 286 16.42 12.11 -7.21
N ILE A 287 15.18 12.38 -7.60
CA ILE A 287 14.03 11.53 -7.29
C ILE A 287 14.24 10.17 -7.98
N PRO A 288 14.33 9.05 -7.23
CA PRO A 288 14.52 7.75 -7.84
C PRO A 288 13.24 7.29 -8.52
N ILE A 289 13.34 6.94 -9.79
CA ILE A 289 12.23 6.44 -10.61
C ILE A 289 12.75 5.28 -11.45
N ASP A 290 12.07 4.15 -11.40
CA ASP A 290 12.42 2.98 -12.20
C ASP A 290 12.19 3.22 -13.70
N TYR A 291 12.99 2.54 -14.53
CA TYR A 291 12.89 2.62 -15.99
C TYR A 291 11.50 2.21 -16.51
N GLN A 292 10.90 1.14 -15.94
CA GLN A 292 9.57 0.70 -16.36
C GLN A 292 8.49 1.74 -16.04
N THR A 293 8.62 2.41 -14.86
CA THR A 293 7.76 3.55 -14.48
C THR A 293 7.85 4.67 -15.49
N ALA A 294 9.07 5.03 -15.90
CA ALA A 294 9.29 6.12 -16.86
C ALA A 294 8.70 5.80 -18.25
N VAL A 295 8.98 4.62 -18.78
CA VAL A 295 8.44 4.18 -20.10
C VAL A 295 6.91 4.11 -20.05
N THR A 296 6.33 3.57 -18.98
CA THR A 296 4.87 3.45 -18.89
C THR A 296 4.20 4.80 -18.72
N ALA A 297 4.79 5.73 -17.97
CA ALA A 297 4.27 7.10 -17.86
C ALA A 297 4.22 7.80 -19.23
N GLU A 298 5.27 7.60 -20.07
CA GLU A 298 5.29 8.11 -21.45
C GLU A 298 4.19 7.47 -22.31
N GLU A 299 4.01 6.13 -22.25
CA GLU A 299 2.93 5.41 -22.95
C GLU A 299 1.54 5.95 -22.59
N PHE A 300 1.33 6.37 -21.33
CA PHE A 300 0.09 6.92 -20.82
C PHE A 300 -0.02 8.44 -20.99
N ASN A 301 1.01 9.09 -21.56
CA ASN A 301 1.10 10.54 -21.70
C ASN A 301 0.93 11.27 -20.34
N LEU A 302 1.51 10.69 -19.28
CA LEU A 302 1.52 11.25 -17.93
C LEU A 302 2.86 11.92 -17.63
N ASN A 303 2.83 12.98 -16.83
CA ASN A 303 4.05 13.63 -16.38
C ASN A 303 4.74 12.75 -15.30
N LEU A 304 5.93 12.27 -15.60
CA LEU A 304 6.68 11.33 -14.78
C LEU A 304 6.96 11.88 -13.37
N THR A 305 7.38 13.15 -13.28
CA THR A 305 7.66 13.79 -12.00
C THR A 305 6.40 13.90 -11.15
N THR A 306 5.25 14.19 -11.75
CA THR A 306 3.96 14.21 -11.05
C THR A 306 3.59 12.82 -10.53
N CYS A 307 3.83 11.75 -11.30
CA CYS A 307 3.58 10.37 -10.85
C CYS A 307 4.41 10.04 -9.60
N ALA A 308 5.69 10.40 -9.58
CA ALA A 308 6.57 10.15 -8.43
C ALA A 308 6.25 11.03 -7.21
N LEU A 309 5.80 12.27 -7.44
CA LEU A 309 5.49 13.20 -6.35
C LEU A 309 4.14 12.95 -5.69
N ASN A 310 3.14 12.46 -6.44
CA ASN A 310 1.75 12.42 -6.01
C ASN A 310 1.06 11.07 -6.27
N GLY A 311 1.81 10.04 -6.69
CA GLY A 311 1.24 8.75 -7.06
C GLY A 311 0.67 7.96 -5.89
N GLY A 312 1.35 7.95 -4.77
CA GLY A 312 0.98 7.21 -3.57
C GLY A 312 1.17 5.69 -3.66
N GLU A 313 0.87 5.03 -2.57
CA GLU A 313 0.93 3.56 -2.38
C GLU A 313 2.31 2.91 -2.65
N ASP A 314 3.39 3.70 -2.66
CA ASP A 314 4.75 3.17 -2.85
C ASP A 314 5.27 2.45 -1.58
N TYR A 315 4.83 2.85 -0.39
CA TYR A 315 5.23 2.31 0.93
C TYR A 315 6.75 2.26 1.13
N GLU A 316 7.46 3.18 0.46
CA GLU A 316 8.86 3.47 0.69
C GLU A 316 9.01 4.40 1.90
N LEU A 317 10.21 4.46 2.49
CA LEU A 317 10.48 5.36 3.60
C LEU A 317 11.03 6.70 3.10
N LEU A 318 10.42 7.78 3.56
CA LEU A 318 10.96 9.13 3.50
C LEU A 318 11.54 9.49 4.87
N PHE A 319 12.83 9.87 4.92
CA PHE A 319 13.46 10.19 6.18
C PHE A 319 14.53 11.29 6.05
N THR A 320 14.85 11.91 7.17
CA THR A 320 15.91 12.91 7.25
C THR A 320 17.03 12.43 8.17
N VAL A 321 18.28 12.79 7.82
CA VAL A 321 19.47 12.45 8.61
C VAL A 321 20.42 13.65 8.68
N PRO A 322 21.21 13.80 9.76
CA PRO A 322 22.23 14.83 9.83
C PRO A 322 23.22 14.73 8.66
N ILE A 323 23.70 15.86 8.17
CA ILE A 323 24.68 15.91 7.06
C ILE A 323 25.95 15.10 7.37
N GLY A 324 26.27 14.89 8.63
CA GLY A 324 27.41 14.06 9.06
C GLY A 324 27.28 12.58 8.66
N ASP A 325 26.07 12.08 8.37
CA ASP A 325 25.83 10.71 7.92
C ASP A 325 25.85 10.56 6.38
N HIS A 326 26.16 11.65 5.64
CA HIS A 326 26.17 11.66 4.17
C HIS A 326 26.93 10.48 3.55
N GLU A 327 28.17 10.22 4.01
CA GLU A 327 28.99 9.14 3.43
C GLU A 327 28.41 7.75 3.70
N LYS A 328 27.70 7.55 4.83
CA LYS A 328 27.00 6.30 5.11
C LYS A 328 25.79 6.12 4.18
N ILE A 329 24.98 7.18 4.03
CA ILE A 329 23.80 7.17 3.16
C ILE A 329 24.19 6.96 1.70
N LYS A 330 25.22 7.67 1.21
CA LYS A 330 25.69 7.57 -0.18
C LYS A 330 26.10 6.14 -0.58
N ASN A 331 26.61 5.36 0.38
CA ASN A 331 27.04 3.98 0.17
C ASN A 331 25.94 2.96 0.52
N MET A 332 24.74 3.40 0.92
CA MET A 332 23.63 2.52 1.28
C MET A 332 22.79 2.21 0.04
N GLU A 333 22.87 0.95 -0.42
CA GLU A 333 22.08 0.47 -1.55
C GLU A 333 20.57 0.57 -1.26
N GLY A 334 19.81 1.03 -2.24
CA GLY A 334 18.35 1.18 -2.13
C GLY A 334 17.93 2.45 -1.39
N VAL A 335 18.86 3.39 -1.12
CA VAL A 335 18.58 4.71 -0.56
C VAL A 335 19.09 5.80 -1.50
N ARG A 336 18.28 6.82 -1.72
CA ARG A 336 18.64 7.99 -2.53
C ARG A 336 18.48 9.27 -1.71
N GLN A 337 19.53 10.09 -1.66
CA GLN A 337 19.41 11.47 -1.19
C GLN A 337 18.76 12.31 -2.29
N ILE A 338 17.63 12.95 -1.97
CA ILE A 338 16.86 13.75 -2.94
C ILE A 338 16.90 15.24 -2.69
N GLY A 339 17.39 15.67 -1.51
CA GLY A 339 17.42 17.08 -1.13
C GLY A 339 17.92 17.31 0.27
N TYR A 340 17.51 18.45 0.83
CA TYR A 340 17.87 18.84 2.20
C TYR A 340 16.81 19.74 2.84
N ILE A 341 16.83 19.79 4.18
CA ILE A 341 15.94 20.62 5.00
C ILE A 341 16.46 22.06 5.04
N THR A 342 15.54 23.02 4.91
CA THR A 342 15.80 24.45 4.89
C THR A 342 15.05 25.18 6.02
N LYS A 343 15.24 26.49 6.11
CA LYS A 343 14.47 27.35 7.03
C LYS A 343 13.00 27.42 6.64
N PRO A 344 12.07 27.58 7.59
CA PRO A 344 10.63 27.60 7.31
C PRO A 344 10.21 28.65 6.29
N ASN A 345 10.85 29.82 6.31
CA ASN A 345 10.51 30.95 5.43
C ASN A 345 10.85 30.70 3.95
N LEU A 346 11.59 29.65 3.63
CA LEU A 346 11.90 29.26 2.26
C LEU A 346 10.85 28.32 1.66
N GLY A 347 9.91 27.81 2.47
CA GLY A 347 8.86 26.88 2.03
C GLY A 347 9.38 25.53 1.57
N CYS A 348 8.51 24.73 0.98
CA CYS A 348 8.83 23.41 0.40
C CYS A 348 8.99 23.57 -1.11
N MET A 349 10.20 23.38 -1.63
CA MET A 349 10.55 23.71 -3.01
C MET A 349 11.07 22.50 -3.78
N LEU A 350 10.57 22.35 -5.01
CA LEU A 350 11.11 21.46 -6.04
C LEU A 350 12.02 22.26 -6.96
N VAL A 351 13.26 21.80 -7.14
CA VAL A 351 14.20 22.31 -8.14
C VAL A 351 14.18 21.39 -9.35
N THR A 352 13.67 21.89 -10.49
CA THR A 352 13.56 21.12 -11.73
C THR A 352 14.93 20.90 -12.39
N ARG A 353 14.96 20.04 -13.41
CA ARG A 353 16.18 19.77 -14.20
C ARG A 353 16.76 21.04 -14.86
N ASP A 354 15.89 21.99 -15.19
CA ASP A 354 16.27 23.29 -15.76
C ASP A 354 16.60 24.35 -14.69
N SER A 355 16.77 23.93 -13.42
CA SER A 355 17.09 24.80 -12.28
C SER A 355 16.01 25.85 -11.94
N ASN A 356 14.76 25.65 -12.39
CA ASN A 356 13.64 26.45 -11.93
C ASN A 356 13.15 25.91 -10.58
N GLU A 357 12.63 26.81 -9.74
CA GLU A 357 12.10 26.49 -8.43
C GLU A 357 10.57 26.63 -8.43
N PHE A 358 9.87 25.57 -7.99
CA PHE A 358 8.42 25.55 -7.81
C PHE A 358 8.07 25.15 -6.39
N GLN A 359 7.03 25.76 -5.84
CA GLN A 359 6.49 25.33 -4.56
C GLN A 359 5.85 23.96 -4.72
N LEU A 360 6.20 23.02 -3.84
CA LEU A 360 5.55 21.72 -3.78
C LEU A 360 4.07 21.87 -3.43
N GLN A 361 3.25 21.06 -4.08
CA GLN A 361 1.82 20.97 -3.83
C GLN A 361 1.46 19.50 -3.62
N ALA A 362 0.79 19.21 -2.51
CA ALA A 362 0.22 17.90 -2.28
C ALA A 362 -1.02 17.74 -3.18
N GLN A 363 -0.94 16.91 -4.20
CA GLN A 363 -2.02 16.56 -5.12
C GLN A 363 -2.35 15.06 -5.03
N GLY A 364 -1.85 14.38 -4.00
CA GLY A 364 -2.07 12.96 -3.76
C GLY A 364 -3.52 12.63 -3.45
N TRP A 365 -3.76 11.40 -3.07
CA TRP A 365 -5.09 10.90 -2.75
C TRP A 365 -5.75 11.72 -1.63
N ASN A 366 -6.99 12.14 -1.86
CA ASN A 366 -7.82 12.78 -0.83
C ASN A 366 -9.20 12.12 -0.80
N PRO A 367 -9.48 11.27 0.19
CA PRO A 367 -10.71 10.48 0.26
C PRO A 367 -11.98 11.34 0.40
N LEU A 368 -11.84 12.61 0.81
CA LEU A 368 -12.97 13.51 1.03
C LEU A 368 -13.21 14.47 -0.15
N GLN A 369 -12.33 14.51 -1.14
CA GLN A 369 -12.54 15.22 -2.40
C GLN A 369 -13.11 14.24 -3.42
N GLN A 370 -14.43 14.14 -3.50
CA GLN A 370 -15.10 13.46 -4.62
C GLN A 370 -14.88 14.29 -5.90
N LYS A 371 -14.35 13.65 -6.93
CA LYS A 371 -14.33 14.18 -8.29
C LYS A 371 -15.69 14.02 -8.95
#